data_19e51dd89a0ffb191d6ce68f65049790
#
_entry.id   19e51dd89a0ffb191d6ce68f65049790
#
_cell.length_a   1.000
_cell.length_b   1.000
_cell.length_c   1.000
_cell.angle_alpha   90.00
_cell.angle_beta   90.00
_cell.angle_gamma   90.00
#
_symmetry.space_group_name_H-M   'P 1'
#
loop_
_entity.id
_entity.type
_entity.pdbx_description
1 polymer ?
#
loop_
_entity_poly.entity_id
_entity_poly.type
_entity_poly.pdbx_seq_one_letter_code
_entity_poly.pdbx_strand_id
1 'polypeptide(L)'
;MERVHGKTKISRREDIEQMSPYGKYKENLREDFGHICGYCGKSELVTKNTFEIDHFIPKRLAPEKENDYTNLVYSCYVCNRKKSGKWISEDKTIQFVEGKGFIDPATADYDKNLQRDRQGNIVGITEAGKYMVEVGFEFDKRPIKEIYKAMLLIEKRHQLEDKIKSLSAEEAQKYIEFSRDLQNFQEILFETKE
;
A
#
# COMPACT_ATOMS: atom_id res chain seq x y z
N MET A 1 2.50 -7.79 -16.39
CA MET A 1 1.89 -7.05 -15.29
C MET A 1 2.34 -7.69 -13.99
N GLU A 2 2.47 -6.93 -12.92
CA GLU A 2 2.98 -7.37 -11.64
C GLU A 2 1.92 -7.16 -10.55
N ARG A 3 2.05 -7.86 -9.42
CA ARG A 3 1.19 -7.64 -8.25
C ARG A 3 1.40 -6.23 -7.70
N VAL A 4 0.33 -5.58 -7.19
CA VAL A 4 0.43 -4.26 -6.54
C VAL A 4 1.44 -4.29 -5.38
N HIS A 5 1.46 -5.39 -4.64
CA HIS A 5 2.33 -5.59 -3.47
C HIS A 5 3.69 -6.24 -3.81
N GLY A 6 4.01 -6.41 -5.10
CA GLY A 6 5.24 -7.07 -5.55
C GLY A 6 5.37 -8.49 -4.97
N LYS A 7 6.47 -8.78 -4.30
CA LYS A 7 6.74 -10.09 -3.67
C LYS A 7 6.06 -10.26 -2.31
N THR A 8 5.62 -9.18 -1.67
CA THR A 8 4.98 -9.25 -0.35
C THR A 8 3.62 -9.93 -0.44
N LYS A 9 3.42 -10.94 0.41
CA LYS A 9 2.13 -11.58 0.59
C LYS A 9 1.48 -11.00 1.83
N ILE A 10 0.38 -10.30 1.66
CA ILE A 10 -0.43 -9.78 2.76
C ILE A 10 -1.36 -10.87 3.25
N SER A 11 -1.37 -11.10 4.56
CA SER A 11 -2.29 -12.04 5.19
C SER A 11 -2.47 -11.67 6.65
N ARG A 12 -3.71 -11.40 7.08
CA ARG A 12 -3.98 -11.21 8.51
C ARG A 12 -3.80 -12.51 9.25
N ARG A 13 -3.14 -12.46 10.41
CA ARG A 13 -3.04 -13.62 11.32
C ARG A 13 -4.41 -13.98 11.86
N GLU A 14 -4.65 -15.26 12.08
CA GLU A 14 -5.92 -15.78 12.61
C GLU A 14 -5.94 -15.73 14.15
N ASP A 15 -4.81 -16.10 14.76
CA ASP A 15 -4.67 -16.17 16.22
C ASP A 15 -4.19 -14.82 16.75
N ILE A 16 -5.13 -13.90 17.01
CA ILE A 16 -4.85 -12.61 17.63
C ILE A 16 -5.79 -12.36 18.81
N GLU A 17 -5.20 -11.95 19.92
CA GLU A 17 -5.97 -11.52 21.08
C GLU A 17 -6.80 -10.28 20.72
N GLN A 18 -8.07 -10.27 21.13
CA GLN A 18 -8.93 -9.11 20.89
C GLN A 18 -8.47 -7.91 21.70
N MET A 19 -8.15 -6.83 21.02
CA MET A 19 -7.67 -5.59 21.62
C MET A 19 -8.63 -4.42 21.38
N SER A 20 -8.71 -3.53 22.37
CA SER A 20 -9.41 -2.25 22.30
C SER A 20 -8.56 -1.18 22.99
N PRO A 21 -8.43 0.02 22.43
CA PRO A 21 -8.90 0.45 21.12
C PRO A 21 -8.08 -0.18 19.96
N TYR A 22 -8.65 -0.19 18.74
CA TYR A 22 -8.05 -0.79 17.55
C TYR A 22 -6.63 -0.32 17.23
N GLY A 23 -6.25 0.87 17.72
CA GLY A 23 -4.88 1.38 17.57
C GLY A 23 -3.79 0.48 18.13
N LYS A 24 -4.12 -0.40 19.10
CA LYS A 24 -3.20 -1.38 19.67
C LYS A 24 -2.76 -2.44 18.67
N TYR A 25 -3.54 -2.68 17.60
CA TYR A 25 -3.19 -3.63 16.55
C TYR A 25 -2.16 -3.10 15.54
N LYS A 26 -1.69 -1.86 15.70
CA LYS A 26 -0.87 -1.21 14.66
C LYS A 26 0.37 -2.03 14.29
N GLU A 27 1.10 -2.54 15.27
CA GLU A 27 2.31 -3.33 15.02
C GLU A 27 1.98 -4.70 14.41
N ASN A 28 0.95 -5.37 14.88
CA ASN A 28 0.50 -6.63 14.28
C ASN A 28 0.11 -6.47 12.81
N LEU A 29 -0.68 -5.43 12.50
CA LEU A 29 -1.06 -5.11 11.12
C LEU A 29 0.15 -4.74 10.27
N ARG A 30 1.08 -3.97 10.83
CA ARG A 30 2.33 -3.60 10.15
C ARG A 30 3.11 -4.83 9.69
N GLU A 31 3.26 -5.83 10.57
CA GLU A 31 3.91 -7.10 10.27
C GLU A 31 3.11 -7.91 9.23
N ASP A 32 1.81 -8.11 9.44
CA ASP A 32 0.94 -8.89 8.56
C ASP A 32 0.85 -8.31 7.15
N PHE A 33 1.01 -6.99 7.01
CA PHE A 33 1.06 -6.29 5.75
C PHE A 33 2.50 -6.11 5.22
N GLY A 34 3.50 -6.69 5.86
CA GLY A 34 4.88 -6.70 5.41
C GLY A 34 5.48 -5.31 5.26
N HIS A 35 5.13 -4.37 6.17
CA HIS A 35 5.62 -2.98 6.20
C HIS A 35 5.26 -2.16 4.95
N ILE A 36 4.18 -2.53 4.27
CA ILE A 36 3.67 -1.80 3.10
C ILE A 36 2.20 -1.43 3.26
N CYS A 37 1.77 -0.43 2.51
CA CYS A 37 0.36 -0.06 2.42
C CYS A 37 -0.45 -1.16 1.74
N GLY A 38 -1.50 -1.66 2.39
CA GLY A 38 -2.38 -2.67 1.83
C GLY A 38 -3.02 -2.25 0.49
N TYR A 39 -3.29 -0.96 0.30
CA TYR A 39 -3.96 -0.50 -0.90
C TYR A 39 -3.02 -0.21 -2.08
N CYS A 40 -1.90 0.47 -1.87
CA CYS A 40 -1.03 0.87 -2.98
C CYS A 40 0.34 0.19 -3.00
N GLY A 41 0.64 -0.62 -2.00
CA GLY A 41 1.93 -1.29 -1.89
C GLY A 41 3.10 -0.36 -1.54
N LYS A 42 2.85 0.94 -1.20
CA LYS A 42 3.91 1.86 -0.78
C LYS A 42 4.62 1.33 0.46
N SER A 43 5.95 1.23 0.43
CA SER A 43 6.77 0.82 1.56
C SER A 43 6.96 1.95 2.57
N GLU A 44 7.04 1.62 3.85
CA GLU A 44 7.46 2.54 4.92
C GLU A 44 8.84 3.15 4.68
N LEU A 45 9.71 2.47 3.93
CA LEU A 45 11.04 2.96 3.61
C LEU A 45 11.02 4.21 2.73
N VAL A 46 9.94 4.44 1.97
CA VAL A 46 9.78 5.65 1.15
C VAL A 46 9.45 6.86 2.01
N THR A 47 8.50 6.68 2.94
CA THR A 47 8.09 7.78 3.84
C THR A 47 7.82 7.22 5.23
N LYS A 48 8.65 7.61 6.22
CA LYS A 48 8.49 7.19 7.61
C LYS A 48 7.28 7.91 8.26
N ASN A 49 6.65 7.23 9.24
CA ASN A 49 5.62 7.79 10.13
C ASN A 49 4.31 8.27 9.48
N THR A 50 4.02 7.84 8.25
CA THR A 50 2.80 8.24 7.53
C THR A 50 1.83 7.07 7.31
N PHE A 51 1.86 6.07 8.21
CA PHE A 51 1.00 4.91 8.12
C PHE A 51 -0.01 4.88 9.27
N GLU A 52 -1.23 4.53 8.93
CA GLU A 52 -2.40 4.53 9.80
C GLU A 52 -3.14 3.19 9.68
N ILE A 53 -4.11 2.96 10.56
CA ILE A 53 -5.06 1.88 10.44
C ILE A 53 -6.32 2.42 9.77
N ASP A 54 -6.72 1.80 8.66
CA ASP A 54 -8.02 2.04 8.03
C ASP A 54 -9.00 0.92 8.38
N HIS A 55 -10.29 1.25 8.37
CA HIS A 55 -11.38 0.29 8.45
C HIS A 55 -11.85 -0.04 7.04
N PHE A 56 -11.68 -1.30 6.61
CA PHE A 56 -12.09 -1.73 5.27
C PHE A 56 -13.56 -1.43 5.04
N ILE A 57 -14.46 -1.95 5.89
CA ILE A 57 -15.84 -1.47 5.99
C ILE A 57 -15.82 -0.26 6.91
N PRO A 58 -16.25 0.92 6.46
CA PRO A 58 -16.18 2.14 7.25
C PRO A 58 -16.91 2.06 8.60
N LYS A 59 -16.33 2.63 9.65
CA LYS A 59 -16.94 2.65 10.99
C LYS A 59 -18.37 3.21 11.02
N ARG A 60 -18.67 4.16 10.15
CA ARG A 60 -20.05 4.72 10.06
C ARG A 60 -21.10 3.66 9.70
N LEU A 61 -20.70 2.62 8.94
CA LEU A 61 -21.58 1.53 8.51
C LEU A 61 -21.50 0.30 9.41
N ALA A 62 -20.37 0.09 10.05
CA ALA A 62 -20.10 -1.10 10.87
C ALA A 62 -19.39 -0.71 12.18
N PRO A 63 -20.05 0.07 13.09
CA PRO A 63 -19.43 0.47 14.35
C PRO A 63 -19.07 -0.72 15.24
N GLU A 64 -19.81 -1.83 15.15
CA GLU A 64 -19.49 -3.09 15.84
C GLU A 64 -18.18 -3.75 15.40
N LYS A 65 -17.68 -3.37 14.20
CA LYS A 65 -16.40 -3.84 13.65
C LYS A 65 -15.25 -2.87 13.90
N GLU A 66 -15.42 -1.89 14.77
CA GLU A 66 -14.36 -0.91 15.05
C GLU A 66 -13.07 -1.57 15.55
N ASN A 67 -13.19 -2.59 16.42
CA ASN A 67 -12.05 -3.32 16.95
C ASN A 67 -11.93 -4.75 16.36
N ASP A 68 -12.57 -5.04 15.24
CA ASP A 68 -12.47 -6.31 14.53
C ASP A 68 -11.20 -6.30 13.64
N TYR A 69 -10.20 -7.08 14.04
CA TYR A 69 -8.92 -7.18 13.31
C TYR A 69 -9.08 -7.53 11.85
N THR A 70 -10.08 -8.36 11.51
CA THR A 70 -10.35 -8.77 10.12
C THR A 70 -10.86 -7.62 9.26
N ASN A 71 -11.37 -6.55 9.87
CA ASN A 71 -11.81 -5.33 9.20
C ASN A 71 -10.73 -4.24 9.12
N LEU A 72 -9.53 -4.48 9.68
CA LEU A 72 -8.48 -3.47 9.74
C LEU A 72 -7.45 -3.65 8.63
N VAL A 73 -6.96 -2.53 8.10
CA VAL A 73 -5.98 -2.49 7.02
C VAL A 73 -4.84 -1.56 7.40
N TYR A 74 -3.59 -2.03 7.27
CA TYR A 74 -2.42 -1.18 7.37
C TYR A 74 -2.29 -0.34 6.11
N SER A 75 -2.41 0.97 6.23
CA SER A 75 -2.57 1.88 5.10
C SER A 75 -1.67 3.10 5.22
N CYS A 76 -1.11 3.58 4.13
CA CYS A 76 -0.48 4.89 4.12
C CYS A 76 -1.53 5.99 4.27
N TYR A 77 -1.12 7.13 4.84
CA TYR A 77 -1.98 8.30 5.10
C TYR A 77 -2.85 8.66 3.89
N VAL A 78 -2.25 8.75 2.69
CA VAL A 78 -2.96 9.16 1.49
C VAL A 78 -4.06 8.17 1.10
N CYS A 79 -3.78 6.87 1.11
CA CYS A 79 -4.80 5.86 0.82
C CYS A 79 -5.93 5.89 1.84
N ASN A 80 -5.60 6.02 3.13
CA ASN A 80 -6.60 6.14 4.18
C ASN A 80 -7.50 7.37 3.95
N ARG A 81 -6.92 8.54 3.67
CA ARG A 81 -7.69 9.77 3.40
C ARG A 81 -8.52 9.69 2.12
N LYS A 82 -7.98 9.10 1.03
CA LYS A 82 -8.71 8.96 -0.23
C LYS A 82 -9.89 8.01 -0.10
N LYS A 83 -9.71 6.88 0.58
CA LYS A 83 -10.80 5.95 0.87
C LYS A 83 -11.79 6.56 1.86
N SER A 84 -11.29 7.12 2.98
CA SER A 84 -12.13 7.73 4.03
C SER A 84 -13.33 6.84 4.39
N GLY A 85 -14.52 7.41 4.48
CA GLY A 85 -15.78 6.67 4.69
C GLY A 85 -16.44 6.14 3.42
N LYS A 86 -15.74 6.11 2.27
CA LYS A 86 -16.30 5.61 1.00
C LYS A 86 -16.66 4.12 1.10
N TRP A 87 -17.85 3.79 0.65
CA TRP A 87 -18.38 2.46 0.43
C TRP A 87 -19.35 2.54 -0.73
N ILE A 88 -19.61 1.42 -1.41
CA ILE A 88 -20.45 1.45 -2.62
C ILE A 88 -21.96 1.56 -2.30
N SER A 89 -22.36 1.25 -1.08
CA SER A 89 -23.75 1.24 -0.61
C SER A 89 -23.83 1.77 0.82
N GLU A 90 -24.99 2.25 1.25
CA GLU A 90 -25.27 2.51 2.67
C GLU A 90 -25.52 1.21 3.48
N ASP A 91 -25.68 0.09 2.82
CA ASP A 91 -25.71 -1.23 3.46
C ASP A 91 -24.30 -1.86 3.46
N LYS A 92 -23.75 -2.12 4.65
CA LYS A 92 -22.43 -2.70 4.84
C LYS A 92 -22.26 -4.10 4.22
N THR A 93 -23.35 -4.82 4.00
CA THR A 93 -23.35 -6.17 3.41
C THR A 93 -23.21 -6.16 1.89
N ILE A 94 -23.47 -5.00 1.27
CA ILE A 94 -23.36 -4.81 -0.17
C ILE A 94 -21.96 -4.26 -0.50
N GLN A 95 -21.08 -5.16 -0.88
CA GLN A 95 -19.70 -4.83 -1.25
C GLN A 95 -19.57 -4.38 -2.71
N PHE A 96 -20.46 -4.81 -3.58
CA PHE A 96 -20.44 -4.51 -5.01
C PHE A 96 -21.82 -4.11 -5.52
N VAL A 97 -21.83 -3.09 -6.41
CA VAL A 97 -23.00 -2.68 -7.18
C VAL A 97 -22.56 -2.56 -8.64
N GLU A 98 -23.22 -3.24 -9.55
CA GLU A 98 -22.85 -3.28 -10.99
C GLU A 98 -21.35 -3.60 -11.22
N GLY A 99 -20.79 -4.48 -10.41
CA GLY A 99 -19.37 -4.87 -10.47
C GLY A 99 -18.40 -3.86 -9.86
N LYS A 100 -18.85 -2.68 -9.41
CA LYS A 100 -18.04 -1.65 -8.76
C LYS A 100 -18.06 -1.84 -7.24
N GLY A 101 -16.95 -1.55 -6.57
CA GLY A 101 -16.85 -1.67 -5.12
C GLY A 101 -15.41 -1.75 -4.65
N PHE A 102 -15.22 -2.11 -3.39
CA PHE A 102 -13.91 -2.24 -2.77
C PHE A 102 -13.52 -3.70 -2.56
N ILE A 103 -12.27 -4.03 -2.79
CA ILE A 103 -11.70 -5.37 -2.59
C ILE A 103 -10.71 -5.28 -1.44
N ASP A 104 -10.85 -6.20 -0.49
CA ASP A 104 -9.96 -6.27 0.66
C ASP A 104 -8.54 -6.67 0.23
N PRO A 105 -7.51 -5.85 0.52
CA PRO A 105 -6.15 -6.12 0.11
C PRO A 105 -5.51 -7.35 0.75
N ALA A 106 -6.08 -7.88 1.83
CA ALA A 106 -5.62 -9.10 2.46
C ALA A 106 -6.26 -10.38 1.89
N THR A 107 -6.98 -10.26 0.78
CA THR A 107 -7.57 -11.40 0.08
C THR A 107 -6.86 -11.69 -1.25
N ALA A 108 -6.91 -12.94 -1.70
CA ALA A 108 -6.36 -13.33 -3.00
C ALA A 108 -7.05 -12.65 -4.20
N ASP A 109 -8.24 -12.10 -3.99
CA ASP A 109 -9.00 -11.42 -5.04
C ASP A 109 -8.40 -10.05 -5.38
N TYR A 110 -7.60 -9.45 -4.48
CA TYR A 110 -6.96 -8.17 -4.75
C TYR A 110 -6.10 -8.22 -6.03
N ASP A 111 -5.25 -9.23 -6.15
CA ASP A 111 -4.35 -9.41 -7.29
C ASP A 111 -5.07 -9.76 -8.61
N LYS A 112 -6.31 -10.27 -8.53
CA LYS A 112 -7.16 -10.54 -9.71
C LYS A 112 -7.79 -9.26 -10.26
N ASN A 113 -7.90 -8.22 -9.44
CA ASN A 113 -8.63 -7.00 -9.78
C ASN A 113 -7.71 -5.80 -10.03
N LEU A 114 -6.54 -5.75 -9.38
CA LEU A 114 -5.57 -4.66 -9.51
C LEU A 114 -4.17 -5.22 -9.76
N GLN A 115 -3.45 -4.58 -10.67
CA GLN A 115 -2.07 -4.95 -10.99
C GLN A 115 -1.24 -3.70 -11.29
N ARG A 116 0.09 -3.85 -11.34
CA ARG A 116 0.98 -2.81 -11.86
C ARG A 116 1.25 -3.05 -13.34
N ASP A 117 1.22 -1.95 -14.09
CA ASP A 117 1.72 -1.96 -15.46
C ASP A 117 3.27 -1.94 -15.49
N ARG A 118 3.85 -1.97 -16.70
CA ARG A 118 5.32 -1.94 -16.89
C ARG A 118 5.98 -0.64 -16.42
N GLN A 119 5.20 0.42 -16.23
CA GLN A 119 5.70 1.71 -15.77
C GLN A 119 5.62 1.86 -14.25
N GLY A 120 4.88 0.97 -13.57
CA GLY A 120 4.66 0.98 -12.12
C GLY A 120 3.34 1.62 -11.69
N ASN A 121 2.48 2.07 -12.62
CA ASN A 121 1.14 2.54 -12.29
C ASN A 121 0.27 1.39 -11.81
N ILE A 122 -0.70 1.66 -10.93
CA ILE A 122 -1.73 0.70 -10.55
C ILE A 122 -2.89 0.81 -11.53
N VAL A 123 -3.25 -0.31 -12.14
CA VAL A 123 -4.33 -0.41 -13.12
C VAL A 123 -5.40 -1.38 -12.66
N GLY A 124 -6.66 -1.06 -12.92
CA GLY A 124 -7.80 -1.93 -12.67
C GLY A 124 -8.01 -2.93 -13.81
N ILE A 125 -8.07 -4.21 -13.48
CA ILE A 125 -8.30 -5.31 -14.45
C ILE A 125 -9.80 -5.56 -14.63
N THR A 126 -10.56 -5.39 -13.57
CA THR A 126 -12.03 -5.57 -13.55
C THR A 126 -12.74 -4.24 -13.31
N GLU A 127 -14.05 -4.21 -13.37
CA GLU A 127 -14.84 -3.01 -13.03
C GLU A 127 -14.62 -2.57 -11.57
N ALA A 128 -14.50 -3.52 -10.63
CA ALA A 128 -14.14 -3.19 -9.25
C ALA A 128 -12.73 -2.60 -9.14
N GLY A 129 -11.76 -3.17 -9.84
CA GLY A 129 -10.40 -2.62 -9.90
C GLY A 129 -10.36 -1.22 -10.50
N LYS A 130 -11.06 -0.96 -11.61
CA LYS A 130 -11.18 0.37 -12.22
C LYS A 130 -11.82 1.37 -11.26
N TYR A 131 -12.92 0.97 -10.60
CA TYR A 131 -13.57 1.80 -9.60
C TYR A 131 -12.61 2.18 -8.46
N MET A 132 -11.83 1.21 -7.95
CA MET A 132 -10.83 1.50 -6.91
C MET A 132 -9.73 2.44 -7.40
N VAL A 133 -9.27 2.32 -8.66
CA VAL A 133 -8.24 3.19 -9.24
C VAL A 133 -8.75 4.62 -9.39
N GLU A 134 -9.92 4.80 -9.99
CA GLU A 134 -10.43 6.11 -10.43
C GLU A 134 -11.19 6.86 -9.33
N VAL A 135 -11.99 6.14 -8.54
CA VAL A 135 -12.92 6.72 -7.57
C VAL A 135 -12.50 6.45 -6.12
N GLY A 136 -12.10 5.20 -5.84
CA GLY A 136 -11.76 4.78 -4.49
C GLY A 136 -10.54 5.51 -3.95
N PHE A 137 -9.43 5.38 -4.64
CA PHE A 137 -8.12 5.87 -4.21
C PHE A 137 -7.51 6.94 -5.12
N GLU A 138 -8.09 7.19 -6.28
CA GLU A 138 -7.58 8.13 -7.30
C GLU A 138 -6.10 7.84 -7.66
N PHE A 139 -5.75 6.56 -7.84
CA PHE A 139 -4.37 6.16 -8.15
C PHE A 139 -3.88 6.75 -9.48
N ASP A 140 -4.78 6.98 -10.42
CA ASP A 140 -4.54 7.60 -11.73
C ASP A 140 -4.10 9.07 -11.65
N LYS A 141 -4.43 9.75 -10.53
CA LYS A 141 -4.12 11.17 -10.29
C LYS A 141 -2.95 11.38 -9.32
N ARG A 142 -2.29 10.30 -8.91
CA ARG A 142 -1.26 10.31 -7.87
C ARG A 142 0.10 9.87 -8.41
N PRO A 143 1.21 10.25 -7.79
CA PRO A 143 2.56 9.89 -8.24
C PRO A 143 2.91 8.41 -7.92
N ILE A 144 1.99 7.49 -8.26
CA ILE A 144 2.14 6.05 -7.95
C ILE A 144 3.37 5.45 -8.63
N LYS A 145 3.62 5.85 -9.87
CA LYS A 145 4.77 5.39 -10.65
C LYS A 145 6.09 5.86 -10.03
N GLU A 146 6.15 7.09 -9.58
CA GLU A 146 7.33 7.70 -8.95
C GLU A 146 7.63 7.02 -7.60
N ILE A 147 6.58 6.80 -6.80
CA ILE A 147 6.67 6.04 -5.53
C ILE A 147 7.21 4.63 -5.79
N TYR A 148 6.71 3.94 -6.82
CA TYR A 148 7.18 2.60 -7.17
C TYR A 148 8.65 2.59 -7.59
N LYS A 149 9.09 3.57 -8.40
CA LYS A 149 10.51 3.72 -8.76
C LYS A 149 11.39 3.96 -7.53
N ALA A 150 10.96 4.81 -6.61
CA ALA A 150 11.68 5.04 -5.36
C ALA A 150 11.81 3.74 -4.54
N MET A 151 10.76 2.93 -4.47
CA MET A 151 10.79 1.62 -3.79
C MET A 151 11.85 0.69 -4.42
N LEU A 152 11.90 0.59 -5.75
CA LEU A 152 12.87 -0.23 -6.45
C LEU A 152 14.32 0.24 -6.22
N LEU A 153 14.54 1.56 -6.18
CA LEU A 153 15.86 2.15 -5.87
C LEU A 153 16.28 1.86 -4.44
N ILE A 154 15.36 1.96 -3.47
CA ILE A 154 15.63 1.62 -2.06
C ILE A 154 16.00 0.15 -1.92
N GLU A 155 15.23 -0.75 -2.54
CA GLU A 155 15.51 -2.19 -2.51
C GLU A 155 16.90 -2.48 -3.10
N LYS A 156 17.22 -1.86 -4.23
CA LYS A 156 18.52 -2.04 -4.88
C LYS A 156 19.67 -1.48 -4.05
N ARG A 157 19.46 -0.34 -3.38
CA ARG A 157 20.45 0.22 -2.44
C ARG A 157 20.75 -0.77 -1.31
N HIS A 158 19.72 -1.34 -0.67
CA HIS A 158 19.93 -2.31 0.40
C HIS A 158 20.69 -3.55 -0.08
N GLN A 159 20.37 -4.07 -1.29
CA GLN A 159 21.11 -5.19 -1.87
C GLN A 159 22.61 -4.87 -2.11
N LEU A 160 22.95 -3.62 -2.40
CA LEU A 160 24.32 -3.16 -2.57
C LEU A 160 25.01 -2.93 -1.21
N GLU A 161 24.31 -2.38 -0.23
CA GLU A 161 24.81 -2.16 1.14
C GLU A 161 25.29 -3.48 1.77
N ASP A 162 24.55 -4.58 1.55
CA ASP A 162 24.93 -5.92 2.03
C ASP A 162 26.26 -6.42 1.41
N LYS A 163 26.66 -5.87 0.28
CA LYS A 163 27.89 -6.22 -0.46
C LYS A 163 29.00 -5.18 -0.34
N ILE A 164 28.80 -4.11 0.39
CA ILE A 164 29.68 -2.92 0.36
C ILE A 164 31.15 -3.21 0.66
N LYS A 165 31.43 -4.23 1.48
CA LYS A 165 32.80 -4.65 1.85
C LYS A 165 33.55 -5.36 0.71
N SER A 166 32.85 -5.76 -0.34
CA SER A 166 33.39 -6.50 -1.49
C SER A 166 33.15 -5.81 -2.83
N LEU A 167 32.66 -4.55 -2.82
CA LEU A 167 32.38 -3.81 -4.04
C LEU A 167 33.66 -3.51 -4.82
N SER A 168 33.63 -3.77 -6.13
CA SER A 168 34.58 -3.23 -7.08
C SER A 168 34.39 -1.71 -7.23
N ALA A 169 35.37 -1.01 -7.81
CA ALA A 169 35.27 0.42 -8.06
C ALA A 169 34.04 0.77 -8.92
N GLU A 170 33.69 -0.06 -9.90
CA GLU A 170 32.52 0.12 -10.77
C GLU A 170 31.21 -0.03 -9.99
N GLU A 171 31.12 -1.02 -9.11
CA GLU A 171 29.97 -1.23 -8.25
C GLU A 171 29.79 -0.10 -7.22
N ALA A 172 30.90 0.39 -6.66
CA ALA A 172 30.89 1.53 -5.76
C ALA A 172 30.39 2.80 -6.49
N GLN A 173 30.79 3.04 -7.73
CA GLN A 173 30.29 4.14 -8.53
C GLN A 173 28.76 4.01 -8.76
N LYS A 174 28.28 2.83 -9.12
CA LYS A 174 26.85 2.55 -9.28
C LYS A 174 26.09 2.79 -7.99
N TYR A 175 26.64 2.40 -6.84
CA TYR A 175 26.03 2.66 -5.53
C TYR A 175 25.85 4.17 -5.27
N ILE A 176 26.87 4.96 -5.59
CA ILE A 176 26.82 6.43 -5.42
C ILE A 176 25.72 7.04 -6.32
N GLU A 177 25.65 6.61 -7.58
CA GLU A 177 24.64 7.07 -8.54
C GLU A 177 23.21 6.74 -8.04
N PHE A 178 22.96 5.49 -7.65
CA PHE A 178 21.68 5.08 -7.10
C PHE A 178 21.30 5.83 -5.81
N SER A 179 22.27 6.08 -4.94
CA SER A 179 22.02 6.82 -3.69
C SER A 179 21.60 8.26 -3.99
N ARG A 180 22.22 8.90 -4.98
CA ARG A 180 21.86 10.24 -5.43
C ARG A 180 20.48 10.28 -6.07
N ASP A 181 20.18 9.34 -6.96
CA ASP A 181 18.86 9.25 -7.60
C ASP A 181 17.75 9.05 -6.57
N LEU A 182 17.99 8.18 -5.58
CA LEU A 182 17.04 7.97 -4.49
C LEU A 182 16.80 9.26 -3.69
N GLN A 183 17.87 9.99 -3.38
CA GLN A 183 17.75 11.27 -2.66
C GLN A 183 16.90 12.27 -3.46
N ASN A 184 17.17 12.42 -4.76
CA ASN A 184 16.39 13.28 -5.65
C ASN A 184 14.91 12.86 -5.70
N PHE A 185 14.61 11.56 -5.79
CA PHE A 185 13.24 11.07 -5.74
C PHE A 185 12.56 11.34 -4.41
N GLN A 186 13.28 11.18 -3.30
CA GLN A 186 12.73 11.49 -1.98
C GLN A 186 12.39 12.98 -1.85
N GLU A 187 13.26 13.86 -2.33
CA GLU A 187 13.02 15.31 -2.34
C GLU A 187 11.77 15.66 -3.16
N ILE A 188 11.62 15.13 -4.38
CA ILE A 188 10.42 15.32 -5.20
C ILE A 188 9.16 14.83 -4.48
N LEU A 189 9.21 13.66 -3.84
CA LEU A 189 8.06 13.09 -3.13
C LEU A 189 7.70 13.88 -1.85
N PHE A 190 8.67 14.55 -1.22
CA PHE A 190 8.40 15.41 -0.06
C PHE A 190 7.92 16.81 -0.45
N GLU A 191 8.37 17.33 -1.61
CA GLU A 191 7.95 18.63 -2.12
C GLU A 191 6.55 18.59 -2.75
N THR A 192 6.15 17.45 -3.34
CA THR A 192 4.77 17.24 -3.78
C THR A 192 3.89 17.11 -2.53
N LYS A 193 3.23 18.22 -2.17
CA LYS A 193 2.12 18.18 -1.21
C LYS A 193 1.05 17.24 -1.75
N GLU A 194 1.01 16.03 -1.22
CA GLU A 194 -0.06 15.06 -1.46
C GLU A 194 -1.41 15.57 -0.89
#